data_02f8c1a545568bdd82861d2494e94153
#
_entry.id   02f8c1a545568bdd82861d2494e94153
#
_cell.length_a   1.000
_cell.length_b   1.000
_cell.length_c   1.000
_cell.angle_alpha   90.00
_cell.angle_beta   90.00
_cell.angle_gamma   90.00
#
_symmetry.space_group_name_H-M   'P 1'
#
loop_
_entity.id
_entity.type
_entity.pdbx_description
1 polymer ?
#
loop_
_entity_poly.entity_id
_entity_poly.type
_entity_poly.pdbx_seq_one_letter_code
_entity_poly.pdbx_strand_id
1 'polypeptide(L)'
;MIPSVSWSQPPPTPALSENELHIWRAWLDVETQEYARLASYLSADELLRAERFVFARDRHHFTVARGRLRELLGMYLKTPPESVQFQTAQYGKLSLPGDAKIRFNLTHSCGLALYGLAMERELGIDVERMRSEFATEDIAERYFSMAERNELKGLRAETRTAAFFLCWTRKEAYVKALGGGLQISLDSFDVSVTPGHPEKLRSMDSERWSMRSFSPAEGFVASIVGEGRFHATSFWSRGDEPVAMSDYE
;
A
#
# COMPACT_ATOMS: atom_id res chain seq x y z
N MET A 1 11.05 9.11 -15.15
CA MET A 1 11.62 8.46 -13.96
C MET A 1 10.55 8.48 -12.86
N ILE A 2 10.42 7.43 -12.04
CA ILE A 2 9.52 7.42 -10.88
C ILE A 2 10.17 8.27 -9.78
N PRO A 3 9.49 9.29 -9.22
CA PRO A 3 10.09 10.16 -8.23
C PRO A 3 10.37 9.41 -6.92
N SER A 4 11.55 9.56 -6.35
CA SER A 4 11.86 9.13 -5.00
C SER A 4 11.26 10.09 -3.97
N VAL A 5 10.98 9.61 -2.78
CA VAL A 5 10.48 10.42 -1.66
C VAL A 5 11.49 10.41 -0.51
N SER A 6 11.53 11.52 0.23
CA SER A 6 12.32 11.60 1.46
C SER A 6 11.44 11.21 2.64
N TRP A 7 11.92 10.25 3.43
CA TRP A 7 11.25 9.78 4.63
C TRP A 7 11.77 10.55 5.85
N SER A 8 10.85 11.07 6.64
CA SER A 8 11.15 11.81 7.86
C SER A 8 10.80 11.01 9.11
N GLN A 9 11.38 11.38 10.23
CA GLN A 9 10.91 10.91 11.53
C GLN A 9 9.54 11.54 11.82
N PRO A 10 8.57 10.77 12.33
CA PRO A 10 7.26 11.30 12.65
C PRO A 10 7.31 12.23 13.87
N PRO A 11 6.37 13.17 13.98
CA PRO A 11 6.17 13.90 15.21
C PRO A 11 5.69 12.92 16.32
N PRO A 12 5.93 13.25 17.61
CA PRO A 12 5.50 12.41 18.74
C PRO A 12 3.99 12.10 18.73
N THR A 13 3.19 13.03 18.28
CA THR A 13 1.72 12.92 18.14
C THR A 13 1.33 13.43 16.76
N PRO A 14 1.23 12.52 15.76
CA PRO A 14 0.81 12.89 14.43
C PRO A 14 -0.67 13.32 14.45
N ALA A 15 -0.95 14.50 13.91
CA ALA A 15 -2.31 14.98 13.72
C ALA A 15 -2.62 15.01 12.21
N LEU A 16 -3.77 14.46 11.83
CA LEU A 16 -4.22 14.38 10.45
C LEU A 16 -5.33 15.41 10.22
N SER A 17 -5.15 16.30 9.27
CA SER A 17 -6.18 17.27 8.86
C SER A 17 -6.89 16.84 7.57
N GLU A 18 -8.01 17.51 7.25
CA GLU A 18 -8.92 17.09 6.17
C GLU A 18 -8.28 17.03 4.78
N ASN A 19 -7.25 17.83 4.54
CA ASN A 19 -6.60 17.92 3.23
C ASN A 19 -5.21 17.30 3.20
N GLU A 20 -4.88 16.51 4.22
CA GLU A 20 -3.60 15.85 4.35
C GLU A 20 -3.69 14.36 4.08
N LEU A 21 -2.59 13.87 3.52
CA LEU A 21 -2.35 12.45 3.34
C LEU A 21 -1.08 12.09 4.09
N HIS A 22 -1.18 11.15 5.01
CA HIS A 22 -0.03 10.60 5.71
C HIS A 22 0.31 9.23 5.15
N ILE A 23 1.55 9.07 4.71
CA ILE A 23 2.08 7.80 4.22
C ILE A 23 3.20 7.36 5.15
N TRP A 24 3.06 6.17 5.70
CA TRP A 24 4.03 5.55 6.58
C TRP A 24 4.68 4.37 5.87
N ARG A 25 5.98 4.26 6.06
CA ARG A 25 6.79 3.11 5.64
C ARG A 25 7.27 2.33 6.87
N ALA A 26 7.24 1.02 6.78
CA ALA A 26 7.88 0.14 7.76
C ALA A 26 8.46 -1.09 7.07
N TRP A 27 9.63 -1.54 7.56
CA TRP A 27 10.16 -2.83 7.19
C TRP A 27 9.56 -3.91 8.09
N LEU A 28 9.29 -5.08 7.52
CA LEU A 28 8.61 -6.18 8.20
C LEU A 28 9.56 -7.22 8.76
N ASP A 29 10.81 -7.23 8.29
CA ASP A 29 11.88 -8.05 8.85
C ASP A 29 12.43 -7.33 10.09
N VAL A 30 11.94 -7.71 11.27
CA VAL A 30 12.23 -7.04 12.54
C VAL A 30 12.85 -8.04 13.54
N GLU A 31 13.56 -7.51 14.52
CA GLU A 31 14.13 -8.29 15.64
C GLU A 31 13.05 -9.02 16.44
N THR A 32 13.43 -10.15 17.06
CA THR A 32 12.51 -11.01 17.85
C THR A 32 11.74 -10.24 18.91
N GLN A 33 12.39 -9.28 19.59
CA GLN A 33 11.74 -8.49 20.62
C GLN A 33 10.65 -7.57 20.03
N GLU A 34 10.93 -6.95 18.90
CA GLU A 34 9.98 -6.10 18.21
C GLU A 34 8.81 -6.91 17.63
N TYR A 35 9.12 -8.12 17.09
CA TYR A 35 8.08 -9.05 16.68
C TYR A 35 7.13 -9.41 17.83
N ALA A 36 7.67 -9.80 18.97
CA ALA A 36 6.88 -10.16 20.14
C ALA A 36 6.01 -9.00 20.62
N ARG A 37 6.55 -7.78 20.63
CA ARG A 37 5.83 -6.56 21.00
C ARG A 37 4.67 -6.29 20.04
N LEU A 38 4.91 -6.36 18.73
CA LEU A 38 3.88 -6.14 17.73
C LEU A 38 2.83 -7.26 17.73
N ALA A 39 3.24 -8.51 17.92
CA ALA A 39 2.33 -9.63 18.04
C ALA A 39 1.39 -9.52 19.23
N SER A 40 1.83 -8.93 20.36
CA SER A 40 0.98 -8.71 21.53
C SER A 40 -0.18 -7.75 21.31
N TYR A 41 -0.16 -6.98 20.23
CA TYR A 41 -1.25 -6.07 19.88
C TYR A 41 -2.39 -6.75 19.08
N LEU A 42 -2.12 -7.93 18.50
CA LEU A 42 -3.08 -8.61 17.63
C LEU A 42 -4.28 -9.15 18.41
N SER A 43 -5.45 -9.08 17.80
CA SER A 43 -6.64 -9.77 18.32
C SER A 43 -6.53 -11.28 18.11
N ALA A 44 -7.35 -12.05 18.83
CA ALA A 44 -7.40 -13.51 18.68
C ALA A 44 -7.65 -13.95 17.23
N ASP A 45 -8.56 -13.26 16.52
CA ASP A 45 -8.89 -13.57 15.12
C ASP A 45 -7.70 -13.29 14.18
N GLU A 46 -6.93 -12.24 14.45
CA GLU A 46 -5.73 -11.93 13.68
C GLU A 46 -4.61 -12.94 13.93
N LEU A 47 -4.44 -13.39 15.16
CA LEU A 47 -3.49 -14.47 15.50
C LEU A 47 -3.89 -15.78 14.80
N LEU A 48 -5.17 -16.17 14.86
CA LEU A 48 -5.66 -17.34 14.14
C LEU A 48 -5.49 -17.21 12.61
N ARG A 49 -5.60 -15.99 12.08
CA ARG A 49 -5.31 -15.74 10.66
C ARG A 49 -3.82 -15.89 10.35
N ALA A 50 -2.95 -15.40 11.23
CA ALA A 50 -1.51 -15.55 11.09
C ALA A 50 -1.08 -17.04 11.05
N GLU A 51 -1.70 -17.89 11.85
CA GLU A 51 -1.42 -19.32 11.89
C GLU A 51 -1.78 -20.07 10.60
N ARG A 52 -2.66 -19.50 9.76
CA ARG A 52 -3.05 -20.11 8.47
C ARG A 52 -2.00 -19.95 7.36
N PHE A 53 -1.03 -19.09 7.55
CA PHE A 53 0.05 -18.95 6.56
C PHE A 53 0.98 -20.18 6.60
N VAL A 54 1.21 -20.76 5.44
CA VAL A 54 2.04 -21.94 5.27
C VAL A 54 3.51 -21.62 5.54
N PHE A 55 3.99 -20.48 5.03
CA PHE A 55 5.38 -20.06 5.19
C PHE A 55 5.55 -19.19 6.43
N ALA A 56 6.59 -19.50 7.22
CA ALA A 56 6.92 -18.75 8.44
C ALA A 56 7.15 -17.27 8.16
N ARG A 57 7.77 -16.94 7.02
CA ARG A 57 8.01 -15.57 6.56
C ARG A 57 6.70 -14.79 6.35
N ASP A 58 5.73 -15.41 5.70
CA ASP A 58 4.46 -14.73 5.42
C ASP A 58 3.67 -14.50 6.71
N ARG A 59 3.73 -15.47 7.64
CA ARG A 59 3.18 -15.31 8.98
C ARG A 59 3.85 -14.17 9.73
N HIS A 60 5.19 -14.12 9.68
CA HIS A 60 5.97 -13.04 10.29
C HIS A 60 5.57 -11.68 9.73
N HIS A 61 5.59 -11.54 8.40
CA HIS A 61 5.23 -10.30 7.72
C HIS A 61 3.79 -9.87 8.01
N PHE A 62 2.84 -10.80 7.99
CA PHE A 62 1.45 -10.49 8.37
C PHE A 62 1.35 -9.98 9.81
N THR A 63 2.00 -10.67 10.76
CA THR A 63 1.96 -10.29 12.18
C THR A 63 2.55 -8.91 12.40
N VAL A 64 3.74 -8.64 11.84
CA VAL A 64 4.41 -7.34 11.96
C VAL A 64 3.59 -6.24 11.30
N ALA A 65 3.13 -6.45 10.05
CA ALA A 65 2.32 -5.46 9.34
C ALA A 65 1.03 -5.13 10.09
N ARG A 66 0.37 -6.13 10.67
CA ARG A 66 -0.87 -5.95 11.42
C ARG A 66 -0.64 -5.26 12.77
N GLY A 67 0.38 -5.66 13.53
CA GLY A 67 0.76 -5.02 14.78
C GLY A 67 1.16 -3.55 14.57
N ARG A 68 1.92 -3.29 13.49
CA ARG A 68 2.29 -1.92 13.12
C ARG A 68 1.08 -1.07 12.72
N LEU A 69 0.10 -1.62 11.99
CA LEU A 69 -1.15 -0.92 11.69
C LEU A 69 -1.89 -0.52 12.97
N ARG A 70 -1.99 -1.42 13.94
CA ARG A 70 -2.62 -1.15 15.25
C ARG A 70 -1.88 -0.06 16.01
N GLU A 71 -0.57 -0.12 16.05
CA GLU A 71 0.28 0.90 16.66
C GLU A 71 0.06 2.28 16.02
N LEU A 72 0.09 2.35 14.68
CA LEU A 72 -0.13 3.60 13.95
C LEU A 72 -1.53 4.16 14.25
N LEU A 73 -2.56 3.36 14.07
CA LEU A 73 -3.94 3.82 14.33
C LEU A 73 -4.16 4.20 15.79
N GLY A 74 -3.54 3.47 16.73
CA GLY A 74 -3.58 3.80 18.15
C GLY A 74 -3.07 5.21 18.46
N MET A 75 -1.99 5.65 17.77
CA MET A 75 -1.47 7.03 17.92
C MET A 75 -2.50 8.09 17.45
N TYR A 76 -3.15 7.87 16.30
CA TYR A 76 -4.15 8.82 15.79
C TYR A 76 -5.43 8.82 16.59
N LEU A 77 -5.87 7.66 17.07
CA LEU A 77 -7.09 7.48 17.86
C LEU A 77 -6.87 7.78 19.35
N LYS A 78 -5.62 7.95 19.79
CA LYS A 78 -5.24 8.11 21.20
C LYS A 78 -5.75 6.97 22.08
N THR A 79 -5.62 5.74 21.59
CA THR A 79 -6.05 4.50 22.24
C THR A 79 -4.92 3.47 22.22
N PRO A 80 -4.85 2.54 23.18
CA PRO A 80 -3.88 1.45 23.14
C PRO A 80 -4.01 0.64 21.84
N PRO A 81 -2.90 0.21 21.22
CA PRO A 81 -2.90 -0.53 19.95
C PRO A 81 -3.79 -1.79 19.97
N GLU A 82 -3.79 -2.53 21.06
CA GLU A 82 -4.60 -3.75 21.27
C GLU A 82 -6.11 -3.45 21.34
N SER A 83 -6.48 -2.21 21.67
CA SER A 83 -7.87 -1.78 21.75
C SER A 83 -8.45 -1.29 20.43
N VAL A 84 -7.63 -1.14 19.39
CA VAL A 84 -8.10 -0.74 18.05
C VAL A 84 -9.01 -1.84 17.49
N GLN A 85 -10.24 -1.48 17.14
CA GLN A 85 -11.20 -2.42 16.53
C GLN A 85 -11.23 -2.23 15.03
N PHE A 86 -11.37 -3.34 14.30
CA PHE A 86 -11.54 -3.33 12.84
C PHE A 86 -12.87 -3.92 12.44
N GLN A 87 -13.42 -3.38 11.36
CA GLN A 87 -14.46 -4.00 10.57
C GLN A 87 -13.88 -4.41 9.22
N THR A 88 -14.38 -5.50 8.68
CA THR A 88 -13.99 -5.99 7.35
C THR A 88 -15.16 -5.77 6.41
N ALA A 89 -14.97 -4.96 5.37
CA ALA A 89 -15.95 -4.79 4.31
C ALA A 89 -16.12 -6.09 3.50
N GLN A 90 -17.18 -6.15 2.69
CA GLN A 90 -17.56 -7.33 1.92
C GLN A 90 -16.40 -7.96 1.12
N TYR A 91 -15.47 -7.13 0.64
CA TYR A 91 -14.33 -7.57 -0.18
C TYR A 91 -12.99 -7.52 0.56
N GLY A 92 -13.02 -7.55 1.89
CA GLY A 92 -11.82 -7.68 2.71
C GLY A 92 -11.08 -6.39 3.06
N LYS A 93 -11.53 -5.22 2.56
CA LYS A 93 -10.96 -3.92 2.97
C LYS A 93 -11.26 -3.69 4.45
N LEU A 94 -10.22 -3.38 5.22
CA LEU A 94 -10.38 -3.04 6.64
C LEU A 94 -10.82 -1.59 6.80
N SER A 95 -11.65 -1.36 7.80
CA SER A 95 -12.05 -0.03 8.25
C SER A 95 -12.15 0.02 9.77
N LEU A 96 -12.22 1.22 10.31
CA LEU A 96 -12.58 1.44 11.71
C LEU A 96 -14.11 1.39 11.88
N PRO A 97 -14.64 0.93 13.02
CA PRO A 97 -16.07 0.88 13.27
C PRO A 97 -16.68 2.26 13.50
N GLY A 98 -18.00 2.33 13.35
CA GLY A 98 -18.80 3.53 13.63
C GLY A 98 -18.48 4.68 12.69
N ASP A 99 -18.61 5.91 13.21
CA ASP A 99 -18.37 7.16 12.48
C ASP A 99 -16.90 7.61 12.54
N ALA A 100 -15.96 6.66 12.61
CA ALA A 100 -14.55 7.00 12.62
C ALA A 100 -14.18 7.79 11.38
N LYS A 101 -13.57 8.96 11.58
CA LYS A 101 -13.20 9.88 10.49
C LYS A 101 -11.95 9.44 9.73
N ILE A 102 -11.10 8.65 10.36
CA ILE A 102 -9.85 8.18 9.74
C ILE A 102 -10.17 7.07 8.75
N ARG A 103 -9.73 7.25 7.52
CA ARG A 103 -9.67 6.22 6.50
C ARG A 103 -8.23 5.80 6.33
N PHE A 104 -8.03 4.51 6.09
CA PHE A 104 -6.69 3.97 5.91
C PHE A 104 -6.69 2.82 4.90
N ASN A 105 -5.52 2.58 4.34
CA ASN A 105 -5.25 1.39 3.55
C ASN A 105 -3.81 0.96 3.79
N LEU A 106 -3.54 -0.35 3.67
CA LEU A 106 -2.21 -0.91 3.81
C LEU A 106 -1.88 -1.84 2.65
N THR A 107 -0.60 -1.93 2.37
CA THR A 107 -0.04 -2.85 1.37
C THR A 107 1.35 -3.28 1.81
N HIS A 108 1.82 -4.42 1.32
CA HIS A 108 3.21 -4.84 1.52
C HIS A 108 3.68 -5.73 0.38
N SER A 109 4.96 -5.64 0.07
CA SER A 109 5.65 -6.49 -0.91
C SER A 109 7.09 -6.70 -0.46
N CYS A 110 7.58 -7.94 -0.49
CA CYS A 110 8.99 -8.29 -0.21
C CYS A 110 9.56 -7.60 1.04
N GLY A 111 8.84 -7.68 2.16
CA GLY A 111 9.30 -7.14 3.45
C GLY A 111 9.09 -5.65 3.66
N LEU A 112 8.62 -4.91 2.66
CA LEU A 112 8.28 -3.49 2.79
C LEU A 112 6.77 -3.30 2.92
N ALA A 113 6.31 -2.60 3.95
CA ALA A 113 4.92 -2.20 4.12
C ALA A 113 4.73 -0.70 3.98
N LEU A 114 3.60 -0.30 3.39
CA LEU A 114 3.13 1.07 3.35
C LEU A 114 1.72 1.16 3.94
N TYR A 115 1.47 2.26 4.66
CA TYR A 115 0.18 2.58 5.26
C TYR A 115 -0.19 4.00 4.84
N GLY A 116 -1.32 4.15 4.17
CA GLY A 116 -1.90 5.45 3.84
C GLY A 116 -3.02 5.79 4.82
N LEU A 117 -3.07 7.03 5.30
CA LEU A 117 -4.13 7.53 6.18
C LEU A 117 -4.62 8.89 5.66
N ALA A 118 -5.95 9.07 5.65
CA ALA A 118 -6.62 10.32 5.30
C ALA A 118 -7.82 10.56 6.22
N MET A 119 -8.24 11.81 6.33
CA MET A 119 -9.43 12.21 7.09
C MET A 119 -10.64 12.19 6.17
N GLU A 120 -11.65 11.36 6.50
CA GLU A 120 -12.97 11.28 5.83
C GLU A 120 -12.94 11.04 4.30
N ARG A 121 -11.79 10.64 3.75
CA ARG A 121 -11.59 10.42 2.30
C ARG A 121 -11.13 9.01 2.03
N GLU A 122 -11.80 8.32 1.13
CA GLU A 122 -11.39 6.99 0.72
C GLU A 122 -10.03 7.04 0.03
N LEU A 123 -9.24 6.01 0.28
CA LEU A 123 -7.92 5.84 -0.34
C LEU A 123 -7.58 4.37 -0.54
N GLY A 124 -6.66 4.14 -1.46
CA GLY A 124 -5.99 2.86 -1.67
C GLY A 124 -4.52 3.09 -1.96
N ILE A 125 -3.68 2.24 -1.43
CA ILE A 125 -2.23 2.26 -1.64
C ILE A 125 -1.75 0.89 -2.08
N ASP A 126 -0.81 0.86 -3.02
CA ASP A 126 -0.16 -0.36 -3.44
C ASP A 126 1.34 -0.16 -3.56
N VAL A 127 2.12 -1.20 -3.22
CA VAL A 127 3.58 -1.25 -3.35
C VAL A 127 4.00 -2.58 -3.91
N GLU A 128 4.96 -2.54 -4.84
CA GLU A 128 5.56 -3.73 -5.38
C GLU A 128 7.08 -3.60 -5.52
N ARG A 129 7.78 -4.69 -5.24
CA ARG A 129 9.18 -4.82 -5.63
C ARG A 129 9.25 -5.13 -7.13
N MET A 130 9.99 -4.31 -7.86
CA MET A 130 10.18 -4.51 -9.30
C MET A 130 11.07 -5.72 -9.56
N ARG A 131 10.50 -6.75 -10.19
CA ARG A 131 11.19 -7.99 -10.56
C ARG A 131 10.83 -8.34 -12.01
N SER A 132 11.86 -8.41 -12.87
CA SER A 132 11.64 -8.61 -14.31
C SER A 132 10.92 -9.93 -14.64
N GLU A 133 11.12 -10.96 -13.83
CA GLU A 133 10.47 -12.27 -14.00
C GLU A 133 8.96 -12.25 -13.82
N PHE A 134 8.41 -11.24 -13.16
CA PHE A 134 6.96 -11.05 -12.99
C PHE A 134 6.36 -10.04 -13.98
N ALA A 135 7.19 -9.22 -14.62
CA ALA A 135 6.74 -8.22 -15.61
C ALA A 135 6.54 -8.87 -17.00
N THR A 136 5.72 -9.92 -17.08
CA THR A 136 5.53 -10.72 -18.29
C THR A 136 4.37 -10.21 -19.15
N GLU A 137 4.42 -10.52 -20.46
CA GLU A 137 3.33 -10.22 -21.38
C GLU A 137 2.03 -10.93 -20.98
N ASP A 138 2.11 -12.18 -20.52
CA ASP A 138 0.93 -12.97 -20.10
C ASP A 138 0.16 -12.28 -18.95
N ILE A 139 0.88 -11.73 -17.95
CA ILE A 139 0.24 -11.00 -16.86
C ILE A 139 -0.37 -9.69 -17.39
N ALA A 140 0.36 -8.97 -18.25
CA ALA A 140 -0.18 -7.75 -18.86
C ALA A 140 -1.42 -8.04 -19.72
N GLU A 141 -1.42 -9.13 -20.50
CA GLU A 141 -2.56 -9.54 -21.32
C GLU A 141 -3.80 -9.87 -20.51
N ARG A 142 -3.62 -10.41 -19.32
CA ARG A 142 -4.71 -10.81 -18.44
C ARG A 142 -5.33 -9.65 -17.66
N TYR A 143 -4.55 -8.63 -17.30
CA TYR A 143 -4.95 -7.62 -16.33
C TYR A 143 -4.92 -6.19 -16.86
N PHE A 144 -4.19 -5.91 -17.92
CA PHE A 144 -4.08 -4.55 -18.45
C PHE A 144 -5.02 -4.34 -19.63
N SER A 145 -5.54 -3.13 -19.75
CA SER A 145 -6.36 -2.76 -20.91
C SER A 145 -5.54 -2.84 -22.21
N MET A 146 -6.23 -2.86 -23.34
CA MET A 146 -5.57 -2.86 -24.66
C MET A 146 -4.72 -1.61 -24.87
N ALA A 147 -5.17 -0.45 -24.37
CA ALA A 147 -4.43 0.81 -24.49
C ALA A 147 -3.10 0.74 -23.69
N GLU A 148 -3.14 0.24 -22.46
CA GLU A 148 -1.98 0.09 -21.58
C GLU A 148 -0.98 -0.92 -22.14
N ARG A 149 -1.46 -2.06 -22.68
CA ARG A 149 -0.60 -3.06 -23.34
C ARG A 149 0.13 -2.48 -24.54
N ASN A 150 -0.57 -1.70 -25.37
CA ASN A 150 0.02 -1.06 -26.54
C ASN A 150 1.06 0.00 -26.13
N GLU A 151 0.78 0.80 -25.10
CA GLU A 151 1.73 1.76 -24.55
C GLU A 151 2.97 1.04 -24.00
N LEU A 152 2.79 -0.04 -23.23
CA LEU A 152 3.88 -0.84 -22.66
C LEU A 152 4.77 -1.47 -23.75
N LYS A 153 4.17 -2.03 -24.80
CA LYS A 153 4.91 -2.62 -25.95
C LYS A 153 5.73 -1.59 -26.71
N GLY A 154 5.26 -0.35 -26.76
CA GLY A 154 5.97 0.76 -27.42
C GLY A 154 7.18 1.30 -26.65
N LEU A 155 7.35 0.94 -25.37
CA LEU A 155 8.46 1.40 -24.55
C LEU A 155 9.75 0.62 -24.84
N ARG A 156 10.90 1.27 -24.59
CA ARG A 156 12.21 0.61 -24.62
C ARG A 156 12.32 -0.46 -23.54
N ALA A 157 13.04 -1.53 -23.82
CA ALA A 157 13.17 -2.70 -22.93
C ALA A 157 13.57 -2.31 -21.49
N GLU A 158 14.51 -1.37 -21.34
CA GLU A 158 15.02 -0.92 -20.04
C GLU A 158 13.97 -0.24 -19.16
N THR A 159 12.90 0.26 -19.79
CA THR A 159 11.80 0.94 -19.07
C THR A 159 10.58 0.06 -18.82
N ARG A 160 10.46 -1.06 -19.52
CA ARG A 160 9.24 -1.89 -19.50
C ARG A 160 8.93 -2.46 -18.13
N THR A 161 9.93 -2.97 -17.40
CA THR A 161 9.71 -3.50 -16.04
C THR A 161 9.16 -2.42 -15.10
N ALA A 162 9.77 -1.24 -15.08
CA ALA A 162 9.28 -0.14 -14.26
C ALA A 162 7.89 0.34 -14.68
N ALA A 163 7.61 0.40 -15.98
CA ALA A 163 6.32 0.78 -16.51
C ALA A 163 5.22 -0.25 -16.18
N PHE A 164 5.54 -1.55 -16.25
CA PHE A 164 4.64 -2.62 -15.86
C PHE A 164 4.21 -2.48 -14.40
N PHE A 165 5.18 -2.39 -13.47
CA PHE A 165 4.87 -2.27 -12.05
C PHE A 165 4.20 -0.94 -11.70
N LEU A 166 4.50 0.13 -12.44
CA LEU A 166 3.81 1.41 -12.30
C LEU A 166 2.33 1.29 -12.69
N CYS A 167 2.03 0.63 -13.81
CA CYS A 167 0.66 0.34 -14.23
C CYS A 167 -0.05 -0.53 -13.19
N TRP A 168 0.59 -1.62 -12.76
CA TRP A 168 0.05 -2.55 -11.77
C TRP A 168 -0.31 -1.84 -10.47
N THR A 169 0.64 -1.14 -9.84
CA THR A 169 0.40 -0.46 -8.55
C THR A 169 -0.66 0.63 -8.64
N ARG A 170 -0.77 1.34 -9.77
CA ARG A 170 -1.82 2.32 -10.03
C ARG A 170 -3.20 1.68 -10.06
N LYS A 171 -3.33 0.56 -10.77
CA LYS A 171 -4.59 -0.18 -10.86
C LYS A 171 -5.00 -0.75 -9.52
N GLU A 172 -4.09 -1.43 -8.83
CA GLU A 172 -4.35 -1.99 -7.50
C GLU A 172 -4.69 -0.91 -6.47
N ALA A 173 -3.99 0.21 -6.47
CA ALA A 173 -4.31 1.33 -5.59
C ALA A 173 -5.72 1.88 -5.85
N TYR A 174 -6.14 2.00 -7.11
CA TYR A 174 -7.48 2.45 -7.45
C TYR A 174 -8.56 1.45 -7.00
N VAL A 175 -8.39 0.16 -7.28
CA VAL A 175 -9.31 -0.89 -6.82
C VAL A 175 -9.42 -0.93 -5.29
N LYS A 176 -8.30 -0.76 -4.58
CA LYS A 176 -8.28 -0.64 -3.12
C LYS A 176 -8.98 0.62 -2.62
N ALA A 177 -8.87 1.74 -3.33
CA ALA A 177 -9.60 2.97 -3.01
C ALA A 177 -11.11 2.77 -3.12
N LEU A 178 -11.57 2.15 -4.20
CA LEU A 178 -12.97 1.80 -4.42
C LEU A 178 -13.51 0.77 -3.41
N GLY A 179 -12.64 -0.05 -2.83
CA GLY A 179 -13.03 -1.11 -1.89
C GLY A 179 -13.76 -2.29 -2.52
N GLY A 180 -13.81 -2.37 -3.86
CA GLY A 180 -14.53 -3.41 -4.60
C GLY A 180 -13.77 -4.74 -4.74
N GLY A 181 -12.50 -4.77 -4.35
CA GLY A 181 -11.65 -5.98 -4.42
C GLY A 181 -11.65 -6.60 -5.83
N LEU A 182 -11.61 -7.93 -5.89
CA LEU A 182 -11.56 -8.71 -7.14
C LEU A 182 -12.81 -8.61 -8.04
N GLN A 183 -13.87 -7.91 -7.61
CA GLN A 183 -15.05 -7.68 -8.45
C GLN A 183 -14.83 -6.61 -9.52
N ILE A 184 -13.82 -5.78 -9.35
CA ILE A 184 -13.45 -4.76 -10.33
C ILE A 184 -12.38 -5.36 -11.24
N SER A 185 -12.75 -5.56 -12.51
CA SER A 185 -11.77 -6.03 -13.50
C SER A 185 -10.74 -4.95 -13.76
N LEU A 186 -9.46 -5.31 -13.66
CA LEU A 186 -8.36 -4.36 -13.84
C LEU A 186 -8.30 -3.79 -15.27
N ASP A 187 -8.79 -4.51 -16.27
CA ASP A 187 -8.84 -4.06 -17.68
C ASP A 187 -10.04 -3.14 -18.01
N SER A 188 -10.96 -2.90 -17.03
CA SER A 188 -12.16 -2.09 -17.22
C SER A 188 -11.92 -0.57 -17.17
N PHE A 189 -10.73 -0.14 -16.81
CA PHE A 189 -10.31 1.27 -16.74
C PHE A 189 -8.83 1.41 -17.12
N ASP A 190 -8.43 2.63 -17.49
CA ASP A 190 -7.04 2.90 -17.91
C ASP A 190 -6.30 3.75 -16.89
N VAL A 191 -5.00 3.47 -16.75
CA VAL A 191 -4.03 4.35 -16.09
C VAL A 191 -2.87 4.68 -17.03
N SER A 192 -2.18 5.79 -16.80
CA SER A 192 -0.94 6.07 -17.55
C SER A 192 0.13 5.03 -17.20
N VAL A 193 0.94 4.62 -18.17
CA VAL A 193 1.92 3.54 -18.03
C VAL A 193 3.34 4.09 -17.99
N THR A 194 3.65 5.12 -18.80
CA THR A 194 5.00 5.61 -19.00
C THR A 194 5.56 6.33 -17.76
N PRO A 195 6.71 5.89 -17.19
CA PRO A 195 7.36 6.55 -16.07
C PRO A 195 7.76 8.00 -16.40
N GLY A 196 7.46 8.92 -15.47
CA GLY A 196 7.78 10.35 -15.62
C GLY A 196 6.74 11.15 -16.40
N HIS A 197 5.71 10.52 -16.93
CA HIS A 197 4.54 11.20 -17.46
C HIS A 197 3.54 11.50 -16.34
N PRO A 198 2.67 12.53 -16.50
CA PRO A 198 1.63 12.82 -15.52
C PRO A 198 0.75 11.61 -15.24
N GLU A 199 0.42 11.41 -13.98
CA GLU A 199 -0.51 10.39 -13.56
C GLU A 199 -1.91 10.69 -14.15
N LYS A 200 -2.48 9.70 -14.83
CA LYS A 200 -3.82 9.78 -15.39
C LYS A 200 -4.59 8.52 -15.03
N LEU A 201 -5.79 8.73 -14.55
CA LEU A 201 -6.81 7.72 -14.40
C LEU A 201 -7.94 8.05 -15.40
N ARG A 202 -8.40 7.04 -16.14
CA ARG A 202 -9.55 7.15 -17.05
C ARG A 202 -10.58 6.11 -16.64
N SER A 203 -11.51 6.51 -15.83
CA SER A 203 -12.66 5.75 -15.37
C SER A 203 -13.90 6.63 -15.43
N MET A 204 -15.08 6.08 -15.18
CA MET A 204 -16.35 6.84 -15.18
C MET A 204 -16.38 7.96 -14.13
N ASP A 205 -15.63 7.80 -13.02
CA ASP A 205 -15.58 8.74 -11.90
C ASP A 205 -14.16 9.29 -11.66
N SER A 206 -13.32 9.33 -12.71
CA SER A 206 -11.91 9.73 -12.61
C SER A 206 -11.69 11.11 -11.98
N GLU A 207 -12.63 12.04 -12.12
CA GLU A 207 -12.55 13.37 -11.52
C GLU A 207 -12.64 13.37 -9.99
N ARG A 208 -13.22 12.31 -9.43
CA ARG A 208 -13.32 12.11 -7.98
C ARG A 208 -11.96 11.81 -7.35
N TRP A 209 -11.01 11.28 -8.11
CA TRP A 209 -9.80 10.67 -7.60
C TRP A 209 -8.53 11.43 -7.99
N SER A 210 -7.60 11.53 -7.08
CA SER A 210 -6.22 11.91 -7.36
C SER A 210 -5.31 10.71 -7.21
N MET A 211 -4.27 10.65 -8.04
CA MET A 211 -3.30 9.55 -8.06
C MET A 211 -1.89 10.13 -7.94
N ARG A 212 -1.03 9.44 -7.21
CA ARG A 212 0.40 9.74 -7.11
C ARG A 212 1.20 8.47 -7.05
N SER A 213 2.31 8.43 -7.79
CA SER A 213 3.24 7.30 -7.78
C SER A 213 4.62 7.75 -7.35
N PHE A 214 5.33 6.88 -6.61
CA PHE A 214 6.65 7.19 -6.07
C PHE A 214 7.46 5.90 -5.83
N SER A 215 8.78 6.07 -5.68
CA SER A 215 9.66 4.99 -5.22
C SER A 215 9.83 5.10 -3.70
N PRO A 216 9.30 4.15 -2.91
CA PRO A 216 9.42 4.17 -1.45
C PRO A 216 10.77 3.67 -0.94
N ALA A 217 11.49 2.88 -1.74
CA ALA A 217 12.82 2.36 -1.52
C ALA A 217 13.43 1.93 -2.86
N GLU A 218 14.73 1.68 -2.90
CA GLU A 218 15.40 1.17 -4.08
C GLU A 218 14.78 -0.16 -4.55
N GLY A 219 14.50 -0.28 -5.84
CA GLY A 219 13.87 -1.45 -6.42
C GLY A 219 12.36 -1.58 -6.20
N PHE A 220 11.71 -0.60 -5.56
CA PHE A 220 10.28 -0.59 -5.32
C PHE A 220 9.56 0.55 -6.04
N VAL A 221 8.31 0.30 -6.38
CA VAL A 221 7.36 1.31 -6.85
C VAL A 221 6.08 1.22 -6.03
N ALA A 222 5.51 2.37 -5.73
CA ALA A 222 4.23 2.47 -5.04
C ALA A 222 3.33 3.48 -5.74
N SER A 223 2.02 3.26 -5.61
CA SER A 223 1.01 4.21 -6.03
C SER A 223 -0.04 4.37 -4.94
N ILE A 224 -0.54 5.59 -4.79
CA ILE A 224 -1.66 5.91 -3.93
C ILE A 224 -2.73 6.61 -4.74
N VAL A 225 -3.97 6.21 -4.52
CA VAL A 225 -5.17 6.85 -5.05
C VAL A 225 -6.00 7.29 -3.87
N GLY A 226 -6.47 8.54 -3.91
CA GLY A 226 -7.30 9.08 -2.85
C GLY A 226 -8.38 10.00 -3.39
N GLU A 227 -9.47 10.09 -2.66
CA GLU A 227 -10.63 10.89 -3.01
C GLU A 227 -10.31 12.39 -2.90
N GLY A 228 -10.64 13.15 -3.95
CA GLY A 228 -10.36 14.56 -4.04
C GLY A 228 -8.86 14.88 -4.21
N ARG A 229 -8.46 16.11 -3.91
CA ARG A 229 -7.06 16.56 -3.95
C ARG A 229 -6.49 16.66 -2.55
N PHE A 230 -5.29 16.13 -2.36
CA PHE A 230 -4.51 16.34 -1.16
C PHE A 230 -3.58 17.54 -1.36
N HIS A 231 -3.60 18.48 -0.42
CA HIS A 231 -2.79 19.68 -0.48
C HIS A 231 -1.40 19.45 0.15
N ALA A 232 -1.32 18.53 1.10
CA ALA A 232 -0.08 18.11 1.74
C ALA A 232 0.01 16.59 1.83
N THR A 233 1.22 16.07 1.68
CA THR A 233 1.52 14.65 1.88
C THR A 233 2.75 14.53 2.74
N SER A 234 2.62 13.89 3.89
CA SER A 234 3.72 13.58 4.79
C SER A 234 4.19 12.15 4.59
N PHE A 235 5.51 11.95 4.52
CA PHE A 235 6.14 10.65 4.39
C PHE A 235 6.96 10.36 5.64
N TRP A 236 6.55 9.36 6.42
CA TRP A 236 7.21 9.00 7.66
C TRP A 236 7.69 7.55 7.66
N SER A 237 8.88 7.31 8.21
CA SER A 237 9.42 5.98 8.41
C SER A 237 9.23 5.53 9.86
N ARG A 238 8.81 4.30 10.04
CA ARG A 238 8.68 3.67 11.36
C ARG A 238 9.56 2.42 11.43
N GLY A 239 10.50 2.46 12.35
CA GLY A 239 11.52 1.42 12.49
C GLY A 239 12.77 1.73 11.66
N ASP A 240 13.85 1.02 11.98
CA ASP A 240 15.13 1.10 11.29
C ASP A 240 15.06 0.42 9.92
N GLU A 241 16.13 0.57 9.12
CA GLU A 241 16.30 -0.19 7.88
C GLU A 241 16.26 -1.70 8.14
N PRO A 242 15.93 -2.50 7.10
CA PRO A 242 15.72 -3.93 7.29
C PRO A 242 16.93 -4.57 7.94
N VAL A 243 16.71 -5.30 9.02
CA VAL A 243 17.70 -6.23 9.51
C VAL A 243 17.88 -7.30 8.44
N ALA A 244 19.11 -7.51 7.98
CA ALA A 244 19.40 -8.59 7.06
C ALA A 244 19.04 -9.91 7.76
N MET A 245 17.86 -10.43 7.46
CA MET A 245 17.45 -11.75 7.96
C MET A 245 18.27 -12.78 7.19
N SER A 246 19.18 -13.43 7.90
CA SER A 246 19.80 -14.65 7.43
C SER A 246 18.68 -15.68 7.20
N ASP A 247 18.45 -15.99 5.93
CA ASP A 247 17.79 -17.18 5.39
C ASP A 247 16.76 -17.89 6.29
N TYR A 248 15.49 -17.50 6.14
CA TYR A 248 14.40 -18.45 6.37
C TYR A 248 14.29 -19.34 5.11
N GLU A 249 15.05 -20.45 5.10
CA GLU A 249 14.75 -21.60 4.26
C GLU A 249 13.42 -22.26 4.64
#